data_1fbf70b69c2468ceae642a2617805e75
#
_entry.id   1fbf70b69c2468ceae642a2617805e75
#
_cell.length_a   1.000
_cell.length_b   1.000
_cell.length_c   1.000
_cell.angle_alpha   90.00
_cell.angle_beta   90.00
_cell.angle_gamma   90.00
#
_symmetry.space_group_name_H-M   'P 1'
#
loop_
_entity.id
_entity.type
_entity.pdbx_description
1 polymer ?
#
loop_
_entity_poly.entity_id
_entity_poly.type
_entity_poly.pdbx_seq_one_letter_code
_entity_poly.pdbx_strand_id
1 'polypeptide(L)'
;MSSTTMVDAPTAAVPATEQRRERLGLPLGAAGVLLWILAIHSAHYSHMGSEGLISILGWPYFLGLAFVIAGFVLELTRKNPRSSRLFAFVAIFVLFLYGTAPAVEPVAELTDAWIHAGFIQYIFLHGHPLEGYDARFSWPGAFSMGAVIVKFAGQANALGFIRWFPMVIEFLYLAPLFVIVRYSGVGRRAGWLAIVFYFSANWIFQDYFSPQALDYLFYLVVVAGAFACWRPAKLALSSSVAGTFRDRVTQSRRLLTRDRLLGRQTESTWTGGQNLGLFLIFALIFLAVAMSHQLTPYALIVGLLGLLLTRRLGRPELVLLLIVLAAGWLSLGASNYWIGHLNDIFGSFGQFSNKLQDNVTNRVVGGQAHVFIVELRILLTGGFLFLAGIGFFRRAADSRALEVLVGAPFLLLGAQDYGGEGLLRVVLFGLPFTSLLAASAFLPSSSGEIRSLVPQLSKGRYEYIFHRALPFIIALAILISALATTIVRGGNDSYVSFSKGELSAVNYMYDHIRPGEVLGVANYFLPIGQARLGVINEFIATELSTPTNFRKIGVRLLRKRPQYIIFSQSQENYGVEVAGYPPGWQKSLERTMLGSGYKVVARWATASVIKLTQKRSPVGTLT
;
A
#
# COMPACT_ATOMS: atom_id res chain seq x y z
N MET A 1 2.42 20.52 -69.31
CA MET A 1 2.94 19.37 -68.61
C MET A 1 4.29 19.75 -68.00
N SER A 2 4.29 20.14 -66.73
CA SER A 2 5.51 20.45 -65.96
C SER A 2 5.51 19.58 -64.70
N SER A 3 6.37 18.57 -64.72
CA SER A 3 6.54 17.63 -63.60
C SER A 3 7.45 18.28 -62.57
N THR A 4 6.87 18.69 -61.47
CA THR A 4 7.60 19.15 -60.28
C THR A 4 8.05 17.92 -59.49
N THR A 5 9.32 17.56 -59.63
CA THR A 5 9.97 16.57 -58.77
C THR A 5 10.02 17.10 -57.33
N MET A 6 9.28 16.45 -56.41
CA MET A 6 9.47 16.65 -54.99
C MET A 6 10.87 16.16 -54.62
N VAL A 7 11.72 17.10 -54.23
CA VAL A 7 13.01 16.82 -53.61
C VAL A 7 12.71 16.41 -52.14
N ASP A 8 12.94 15.15 -51.84
CA ASP A 8 12.90 14.65 -50.44
C ASP A 8 13.88 15.47 -49.58
N ALA A 9 13.33 16.20 -48.61
CA ALA A 9 14.14 16.91 -47.63
C ALA A 9 14.99 15.90 -46.85
N PRO A 10 16.30 16.09 -46.68
CA PRO A 10 17.16 15.16 -45.96
C PRO A 10 16.69 15.06 -44.54
N THR A 11 16.36 13.86 -44.10
CA THR A 11 16.05 13.51 -42.68
C THR A 11 17.22 13.97 -41.83
N ALA A 12 17.02 15.00 -41.02
CA ALA A 12 18.04 15.57 -40.14
C ALA A 12 18.67 14.47 -39.28
N ALA A 13 19.99 14.30 -39.37
CA ALA A 13 20.72 13.29 -38.61
C ALA A 13 20.50 13.47 -37.11
N VAL A 14 20.10 12.39 -36.43
CA VAL A 14 19.89 12.38 -34.97
C VAL A 14 21.22 12.74 -34.29
N PRO A 15 21.27 13.71 -33.38
CA PRO A 15 22.49 14.10 -32.69
C PRO A 15 23.18 12.91 -32.01
N ALA A 16 24.50 12.83 -32.07
CA ALA A 16 25.31 11.71 -31.53
C ALA A 16 25.03 11.43 -30.07
N THR A 17 24.73 12.46 -29.28
CA THR A 17 24.31 12.33 -27.86
C THR A 17 22.98 11.59 -27.68
N GLU A 18 22.04 11.78 -28.60
CA GLU A 18 20.72 11.12 -28.55
C GLU A 18 20.82 9.67 -29.02
N GLN A 19 21.66 9.39 -30.03
CA GLN A 19 21.98 8.01 -30.43
C GLN A 19 22.67 7.23 -29.28
N ARG A 20 23.61 7.87 -28.57
CA ARG A 20 24.26 7.24 -27.40
C ARG A 20 23.29 6.93 -26.28
N ARG A 21 22.35 7.80 -25.97
CA ARG A 21 21.28 7.56 -24.98
C ARG A 21 20.37 6.42 -25.40
N GLU A 22 20.05 6.31 -26.68
CA GLU A 22 19.25 5.21 -27.22
C GLU A 22 19.92 3.85 -27.09
N ARG A 23 21.23 3.80 -27.31
CA ARG A 23 22.03 2.57 -27.22
C ARG A 23 22.25 2.11 -25.79
N LEU A 24 22.28 3.00 -24.80
CA LEU A 24 22.59 2.67 -23.41
C LEU A 24 21.35 2.29 -22.57
N GLY A 25 20.17 2.82 -22.88
CA GLY A 25 18.98 2.63 -22.04
C GLY A 25 18.59 1.16 -21.86
N LEU A 26 18.34 0.43 -22.94
CA LEU A 26 17.93 -0.98 -22.87
C LEU A 26 18.98 -1.91 -22.23
N PRO A 27 20.29 -1.81 -22.57
CA PRO A 27 21.32 -2.57 -21.89
C PRO A 27 21.37 -2.34 -20.36
N LEU A 28 21.16 -1.10 -19.89
CA LEU A 28 21.08 -0.82 -18.45
C LEU A 28 19.89 -1.53 -17.80
N GLY A 29 18.72 -1.52 -18.46
CA GLY A 29 17.56 -2.26 -17.96
C GLY A 29 17.81 -3.78 -17.88
N ALA A 30 18.40 -4.35 -18.93
CA ALA A 30 18.75 -5.77 -18.99
C ALA A 30 19.80 -6.15 -17.92
N ALA A 31 20.86 -5.33 -17.78
CA ALA A 31 21.87 -5.51 -16.75
C ALA A 31 21.27 -5.40 -15.34
N GLY A 32 20.31 -4.47 -15.15
CA GLY A 32 19.56 -4.36 -13.89
C GLY A 32 18.83 -5.65 -13.55
N VAL A 33 18.09 -6.23 -14.49
CA VAL A 33 17.37 -7.50 -14.28
C VAL A 33 18.33 -8.65 -13.97
N LEU A 34 19.44 -8.76 -14.71
CA LEU A 34 20.46 -9.79 -14.44
C LEU A 34 21.06 -9.66 -13.04
N LEU A 35 21.34 -8.42 -12.61
CA LEU A 35 21.83 -8.15 -11.26
C LEU A 35 20.79 -8.44 -10.19
N TRP A 36 19.50 -8.20 -10.47
CA TRP A 36 18.41 -8.58 -9.58
C TRP A 36 18.33 -10.11 -9.43
N ILE A 37 18.39 -10.86 -10.53
CA ILE A 37 18.41 -12.34 -10.49
C ILE A 37 19.60 -12.83 -9.66
N LEU A 38 20.78 -12.23 -9.85
CA LEU A 38 21.97 -12.57 -9.06
C LEU A 38 21.76 -12.27 -7.58
N ALA A 39 21.16 -11.11 -7.24
CA ALA A 39 20.86 -10.72 -5.87
C ALA A 39 19.92 -11.73 -5.19
N ILE A 40 18.83 -12.11 -5.87
CA ILE A 40 17.86 -13.10 -5.34
C ILE A 40 18.54 -14.46 -5.11
N HIS A 41 19.39 -14.89 -6.05
CA HIS A 41 20.09 -16.19 -5.94
C HIS A 41 21.11 -16.23 -4.81
N SER A 42 21.73 -15.08 -4.49
CA SER A 42 22.71 -14.95 -3.41
C SER A 42 22.09 -14.65 -2.04
N ALA A 43 20.82 -14.24 -2.00
CA ALA A 43 20.12 -13.95 -0.76
C ALA A 43 19.69 -15.24 -0.05
N HIS A 44 20.17 -15.44 1.18
CA HIS A 44 19.83 -16.60 1.99
C HIS A 44 18.95 -16.20 3.15
N TYR A 45 17.66 -16.54 3.09
CA TYR A 45 16.65 -16.23 4.12
C TYR A 45 17.10 -16.60 5.54
N SER A 46 17.80 -17.73 5.70
CA SER A 46 18.29 -18.20 7.02
C SER A 46 19.33 -17.28 7.68
N HIS A 47 19.89 -16.34 6.93
CA HIS A 47 20.84 -15.36 7.43
C HIS A 47 20.23 -13.99 7.71
N MET A 48 18.89 -13.88 7.63
CA MET A 48 18.19 -12.62 7.88
C MET A 48 18.39 -12.16 9.33
N GLY A 49 18.93 -10.95 9.49
CA GLY A 49 19.18 -10.29 10.77
C GLY A 49 18.03 -9.34 11.17
N SER A 50 18.26 -8.56 12.21
CA SER A 50 17.30 -7.56 12.74
C SER A 50 16.95 -6.44 11.77
N GLU A 51 17.73 -6.26 10.69
CA GLU A 51 17.48 -5.30 9.63
C GLU A 51 16.59 -5.91 8.52
N GLY A 52 16.02 -7.10 8.75
CA GLY A 52 15.12 -7.78 7.84
C GLY A 52 15.77 -8.11 6.49
N LEU A 53 14.99 -7.99 5.41
CA LEU A 53 15.41 -8.30 4.05
C LEU A 53 16.71 -7.59 3.64
N ILE A 54 16.91 -6.35 4.11
CA ILE A 54 18.11 -5.55 3.77
C ILE A 54 19.40 -6.25 4.18
N SER A 55 19.40 -6.96 5.31
CA SER A 55 20.58 -7.66 5.83
C SER A 55 21.12 -8.77 4.91
N ILE A 56 20.27 -9.27 4.01
CA ILE A 56 20.60 -10.37 3.08
C ILE A 56 20.68 -9.93 1.62
N LEU A 57 20.29 -8.70 1.29
CA LEU A 57 20.43 -8.14 -0.05
C LEU A 57 21.87 -7.64 -0.26
N GLY A 58 22.58 -8.29 -1.17
CA GLY A 58 23.94 -7.91 -1.53
C GLY A 58 24.01 -6.71 -2.50
N TRP A 59 25.24 -6.23 -2.75
CA TRP A 59 25.50 -5.13 -3.68
C TRP A 59 24.86 -5.27 -5.09
N PRO A 60 24.62 -6.50 -5.65
CA PRO A 60 23.99 -6.61 -6.97
C PRO A 60 22.59 -6.01 -7.01
N TYR A 61 21.82 -6.13 -5.91
CA TYR A 61 20.49 -5.51 -5.82
C TYR A 61 20.57 -3.99 -5.99
N PHE A 62 21.42 -3.34 -5.21
CA PHE A 62 21.53 -1.88 -5.20
C PHE A 62 22.09 -1.33 -6.51
N LEU A 63 23.07 -2.00 -7.10
CA LEU A 63 23.63 -1.63 -8.40
C LEU A 63 22.61 -1.86 -9.53
N GLY A 64 21.88 -2.97 -9.49
CA GLY A 64 20.81 -3.28 -10.44
C GLY A 64 19.70 -2.23 -10.42
N LEU A 65 19.25 -1.85 -9.22
CA LEU A 65 18.28 -0.77 -9.02
C LEU A 65 18.77 0.57 -9.58
N ALA A 66 20.02 0.92 -9.32
CA ALA A 66 20.64 2.14 -9.86
C ALA A 66 20.69 2.12 -11.40
N PHE A 67 20.97 0.98 -12.02
CA PHE A 67 20.95 0.83 -13.50
C PHE A 67 19.55 1.00 -14.08
N VAL A 68 18.53 0.43 -13.45
CA VAL A 68 17.13 0.60 -13.87
C VAL A 68 16.71 2.07 -13.79
N ILE A 69 17.04 2.74 -12.70
CA ILE A 69 16.77 4.17 -12.50
C ILE A 69 17.50 5.02 -13.53
N ALA A 70 18.79 4.75 -13.77
CA ALA A 70 19.57 5.46 -14.79
C ALA A 70 18.97 5.27 -16.19
N GLY A 71 18.60 4.04 -16.56
CA GLY A 71 17.94 3.73 -17.83
C GLY A 71 16.59 4.44 -17.99
N PHE A 72 15.77 4.45 -16.94
CA PHE A 72 14.49 5.18 -16.90
C PHE A 72 14.71 6.70 -17.13
N VAL A 73 15.64 7.32 -16.38
CA VAL A 73 15.89 8.76 -16.47
C VAL A 73 16.50 9.13 -17.83
N LEU A 74 17.38 8.30 -18.37
CA LEU A 74 17.90 8.49 -19.74
C LEU A 74 16.78 8.48 -20.77
N GLU A 75 15.82 7.54 -20.69
CA GLU A 75 14.68 7.48 -21.59
C GLU A 75 13.70 8.65 -21.35
N LEU A 76 13.41 8.99 -20.08
CA LEU A 76 12.51 10.08 -19.69
C LEU A 76 12.97 11.43 -20.23
N THR A 77 14.28 11.67 -20.24
CA THR A 77 14.91 12.95 -20.64
C THR A 77 15.28 13.02 -22.12
N ARG A 78 14.98 11.99 -22.92
CA ARG A 78 15.12 12.04 -24.38
C ARG A 78 14.24 13.12 -24.99
N LYS A 79 14.61 13.60 -26.19
CA LYS A 79 13.78 14.53 -26.96
C LYS A 79 12.39 13.92 -27.22
N ASN A 80 12.36 12.66 -27.66
CA ASN A 80 11.15 11.88 -27.92
C ASN A 80 11.15 10.58 -27.10
N PRO A 81 10.68 10.60 -25.82
CA PRO A 81 10.64 9.41 -24.99
C PRO A 81 9.62 8.40 -25.52
N ARG A 82 9.98 7.11 -25.54
CA ARG A 82 9.10 6.00 -25.97
C ARG A 82 8.33 5.46 -24.77
N SER A 83 6.99 5.53 -24.80
CA SER A 83 6.14 5.04 -23.70
C SER A 83 6.35 3.56 -23.39
N SER A 84 6.56 2.71 -24.40
CA SER A 84 6.81 1.28 -24.21
C SER A 84 8.10 1.01 -23.42
N ARG A 85 9.16 1.78 -23.66
CA ARG A 85 10.40 1.66 -22.90
C ARG A 85 10.26 2.16 -21.47
N LEU A 86 9.60 3.31 -21.28
CA LEU A 86 9.30 3.84 -19.95
C LEU A 86 8.44 2.86 -19.16
N PHE A 87 7.44 2.23 -19.80
CA PHE A 87 6.64 1.18 -19.16
C PHE A 87 7.49 -0.02 -18.74
N ALA A 88 8.41 -0.49 -19.62
CA ALA A 88 9.31 -1.59 -19.27
C ALA A 88 10.19 -1.26 -18.06
N PHE A 89 10.74 -0.04 -17.97
CA PHE A 89 11.50 0.38 -16.78
C PHE A 89 10.63 0.46 -15.52
N VAL A 90 9.40 0.96 -15.63
CA VAL A 90 8.46 0.97 -14.50
C VAL A 90 8.14 -0.46 -14.06
N ALA A 91 7.89 -1.37 -15.00
CA ALA A 91 7.63 -2.77 -14.67
C ALA A 91 8.82 -3.44 -13.96
N ILE A 92 10.04 -3.20 -14.43
CA ILE A 92 11.26 -3.69 -13.76
C ILE A 92 11.41 -3.03 -12.38
N PHE A 93 11.09 -1.75 -12.24
CA PHE A 93 11.13 -1.04 -10.97
C PHE A 93 10.14 -1.62 -9.95
N VAL A 94 8.91 -1.94 -10.37
CA VAL A 94 7.92 -2.65 -9.55
C VAL A 94 8.44 -4.03 -9.14
N LEU A 95 9.07 -4.77 -10.05
CA LEU A 95 9.69 -6.07 -9.75
C LEU A 95 10.75 -5.93 -8.65
N PHE A 96 11.61 -4.90 -8.71
CA PHE A 96 12.62 -4.65 -7.67
C PHE A 96 11.99 -4.38 -6.30
N LEU A 97 11.00 -3.49 -6.22
CA LEU A 97 10.46 -3.04 -4.93
C LEU A 97 9.45 -4.03 -4.32
N TYR A 98 8.68 -4.73 -5.14
CA TYR A 98 7.55 -5.55 -4.67
C TYR A 98 7.69 -7.04 -5.00
N GLY A 99 8.61 -7.40 -5.88
CA GLY A 99 8.91 -8.78 -6.23
C GLY A 99 10.07 -9.39 -5.45
N THR A 100 10.89 -8.57 -4.78
CA THR A 100 12.11 -9.06 -4.10
C THR A 100 11.76 -9.88 -2.85
N ALA A 101 10.92 -9.39 -1.95
CA ALA A 101 10.50 -10.13 -0.76
C ALA A 101 9.86 -11.49 -1.14
N PRO A 102 8.81 -11.55 -1.98
CA PRO A 102 8.25 -12.85 -2.37
C PRO A 102 9.22 -13.75 -3.15
N ALA A 103 10.28 -13.22 -3.78
CA ALA A 103 11.27 -14.06 -4.45
C ALA A 103 12.27 -14.70 -3.47
N VAL A 104 12.62 -14.01 -2.39
CA VAL A 104 13.61 -14.47 -1.40
C VAL A 104 12.97 -15.24 -0.25
N GLU A 105 11.83 -14.79 0.22
CA GLU A 105 11.13 -15.37 1.36
C GLU A 105 10.48 -16.71 1.01
N PRO A 106 10.58 -17.71 1.90
CA PRO A 106 10.10 -19.05 1.59
C PRO A 106 8.58 -19.18 1.59
N VAL A 107 7.87 -18.32 2.34
CA VAL A 107 6.40 -18.28 2.45
C VAL A 107 5.91 -16.83 2.48
N ALA A 108 4.61 -16.62 2.42
CA ALA A 108 4.04 -15.26 2.49
C ALA A 108 4.29 -14.61 3.86
N GLU A 109 4.61 -13.36 3.83
CA GLU A 109 4.72 -12.50 5.01
C GLU A 109 3.35 -12.10 5.58
N LEU A 110 3.34 -11.55 6.80
CA LEU A 110 2.17 -11.05 7.53
C LEU A 110 1.12 -12.10 7.88
N THR A 111 0.88 -12.25 9.17
CA THR A 111 -0.15 -13.12 9.74
C THR A 111 -1.54 -12.86 9.14
N ASP A 112 -1.89 -11.58 8.89
CA ASP A 112 -3.18 -11.22 8.31
C ASP A 112 -3.42 -11.83 6.93
N ALA A 113 -2.37 -12.00 6.11
CA ALA A 113 -2.52 -12.65 4.81
C ALA A 113 -2.97 -14.11 4.95
N TRP A 114 -2.48 -14.81 5.97
CA TRP A 114 -2.87 -16.19 6.28
C TRP A 114 -4.30 -16.26 6.84
N ILE A 115 -4.66 -15.36 7.75
CA ILE A 115 -6.02 -15.25 8.28
C ILE A 115 -7.03 -14.96 7.15
N HIS A 116 -6.70 -14.04 6.25
CA HIS A 116 -7.57 -13.73 5.10
C HIS A 116 -7.72 -14.92 4.16
N ALA A 117 -6.66 -15.71 3.95
CA ALA A 117 -6.76 -16.96 3.21
C ALA A 117 -7.70 -17.97 3.91
N GLY A 118 -7.67 -18.00 5.25
CA GLY A 118 -8.60 -18.81 6.04
C GLY A 118 -10.05 -18.35 5.92
N PHE A 119 -10.31 -17.05 5.90
CA PHE A 119 -11.66 -16.51 5.68
C PHE A 119 -12.20 -16.90 4.30
N ILE A 120 -11.37 -16.82 3.27
CA ILE A 120 -11.70 -17.28 1.92
C ILE A 120 -11.99 -18.78 1.94
N GLN A 121 -11.14 -19.58 2.61
CA GLN A 121 -11.32 -21.02 2.72
C GLN A 121 -12.64 -21.38 3.42
N TYR A 122 -12.99 -20.66 4.49
CA TYR A 122 -14.25 -20.87 5.19
C TYR A 122 -15.46 -20.62 4.26
N ILE A 123 -15.49 -19.48 3.55
CA ILE A 123 -16.56 -19.15 2.61
C ILE A 123 -16.58 -20.16 1.45
N PHE A 124 -15.41 -20.58 0.94
CA PHE A 124 -15.32 -21.60 -0.12
C PHE A 124 -15.98 -22.92 0.27
N LEU A 125 -15.80 -23.35 1.53
CA LEU A 125 -16.34 -24.63 2.02
C LEU A 125 -17.81 -24.54 2.43
N HIS A 126 -18.26 -23.41 2.99
CA HIS A 126 -19.57 -23.30 3.62
C HIS A 126 -20.55 -22.44 2.81
N GLY A 127 -20.08 -21.64 1.85
CA GLY A 127 -20.90 -20.74 1.03
C GLY A 127 -21.34 -19.44 1.72
N HIS A 128 -20.96 -19.20 2.97
CA HIS A 128 -21.31 -18.00 3.74
C HIS A 128 -20.17 -17.60 4.70
N PRO A 129 -20.11 -16.34 5.17
CA PRO A 129 -19.16 -15.90 6.18
C PRO A 129 -19.49 -16.53 7.56
N LEU A 130 -18.49 -16.59 8.45
CA LEU A 130 -18.67 -17.03 9.83
C LEU A 130 -19.06 -15.85 10.72
N GLU A 131 -20.35 -15.64 10.88
CA GLU A 131 -20.89 -14.52 11.64
C GLU A 131 -20.42 -14.54 13.11
N GLY A 132 -20.10 -13.35 13.64
CA GLY A 132 -19.70 -13.18 15.04
C GLY A 132 -18.30 -13.70 15.39
N TYR A 133 -17.56 -14.31 14.45
CA TYR A 133 -16.20 -14.81 14.68
C TYR A 133 -15.16 -13.69 14.65
N ASP A 134 -15.25 -12.82 13.65
CA ASP A 134 -14.32 -11.71 13.45
C ASP A 134 -15.06 -10.54 12.78
N ALA A 135 -14.76 -9.31 13.21
CA ALA A 135 -15.38 -8.10 12.66
C ALA A 135 -15.25 -7.99 11.12
N ARG A 136 -14.14 -8.49 10.55
CA ARG A 136 -13.87 -8.50 9.11
C ARG A 136 -14.89 -9.30 8.30
N PHE A 137 -15.55 -10.32 8.88
CA PHE A 137 -16.64 -11.05 8.23
C PHE A 137 -17.92 -10.22 8.04
N SER A 138 -18.04 -9.05 8.66
CA SER A 138 -19.09 -8.08 8.38
C SER A 138 -18.91 -7.38 7.03
N TRP A 139 -17.72 -7.52 6.40
CA TRP A 139 -17.39 -7.05 5.05
C TRP A 139 -16.85 -8.21 4.18
N PRO A 140 -17.70 -9.21 3.86
CA PRO A 140 -17.23 -10.45 3.24
C PRO A 140 -16.97 -10.34 1.73
N GLY A 141 -17.21 -9.20 1.08
CA GLY A 141 -17.19 -9.06 -0.38
C GLY A 141 -15.87 -9.52 -1.01
N ALA A 142 -14.73 -9.02 -0.53
CA ALA A 142 -13.41 -9.42 -1.03
C ALA A 142 -13.11 -10.91 -0.77
N PHE A 143 -13.48 -11.42 0.39
CA PHE A 143 -13.29 -12.84 0.73
C PHE A 143 -14.17 -13.75 -0.13
N SER A 144 -15.44 -13.35 -0.37
CA SER A 144 -16.35 -14.07 -1.26
C SER A 144 -15.84 -14.09 -2.70
N MET A 145 -15.30 -12.95 -3.19
CA MET A 145 -14.67 -12.91 -4.51
C MET A 145 -13.43 -13.80 -4.56
N GLY A 146 -12.61 -13.80 -3.50
CA GLY A 146 -11.48 -14.72 -3.35
C GLY A 146 -11.92 -16.19 -3.43
N ALA A 147 -13.01 -16.57 -2.75
CA ALA A 147 -13.56 -17.93 -2.79
C ALA A 147 -14.03 -18.32 -4.22
N VAL A 148 -14.64 -17.40 -4.93
CA VAL A 148 -15.02 -17.58 -6.35
C VAL A 148 -13.77 -17.78 -7.22
N ILE A 149 -12.73 -16.95 -7.05
CA ILE A 149 -11.46 -17.08 -7.80
C ILE A 149 -10.80 -18.44 -7.54
N VAL A 150 -10.71 -18.86 -6.27
CA VAL A 150 -10.16 -20.18 -5.87
C VAL A 150 -10.92 -21.30 -6.57
N LYS A 151 -12.25 -21.23 -6.58
CA LYS A 151 -13.11 -22.22 -7.24
C LYS A 151 -12.88 -22.28 -8.76
N PHE A 152 -12.87 -21.13 -9.44
CA PHE A 152 -12.64 -21.07 -10.89
C PHE A 152 -11.21 -21.47 -11.28
N ALA A 153 -10.23 -21.21 -10.42
CA ALA A 153 -8.85 -21.64 -10.62
C ALA A 153 -8.64 -23.15 -10.34
N GLY A 154 -9.67 -23.88 -9.90
CA GLY A 154 -9.56 -25.28 -9.54
C GLY A 154 -8.63 -25.56 -8.35
N GLN A 155 -8.43 -24.54 -7.47
CA GLN A 155 -7.56 -24.67 -6.31
C GLN A 155 -8.36 -25.13 -5.09
N ALA A 156 -7.70 -25.84 -4.16
CA ALA A 156 -8.32 -26.26 -2.91
C ALA A 156 -8.42 -25.13 -1.88
N ASN A 157 -7.57 -24.11 -1.98
CA ASN A 157 -7.50 -22.97 -1.06
C ASN A 157 -6.79 -21.77 -1.71
N ALA A 158 -6.75 -20.64 -1.00
CA ALA A 158 -6.12 -19.42 -1.47
C ALA A 158 -4.60 -19.34 -1.22
N LEU A 159 -3.99 -20.31 -0.54
CA LEU A 159 -2.60 -20.20 -0.05
C LEU A 159 -1.57 -20.07 -1.19
N GLY A 160 -1.86 -20.60 -2.37
CA GLY A 160 -0.99 -20.46 -3.56
C GLY A 160 -0.89 -19.02 -4.08
N PHE A 161 -1.86 -18.15 -3.74
CA PHE A 161 -1.90 -16.78 -4.25
C PHE A 161 -1.22 -15.78 -3.32
N ILE A 162 -1.20 -16.03 -1.99
CA ILE A 162 -0.87 -15.01 -0.98
C ILE A 162 0.55 -14.46 -1.11
N ARG A 163 1.53 -15.30 -1.47
CA ARG A 163 2.95 -14.92 -1.52
C ARG A 163 3.28 -13.88 -2.59
N TRP A 164 2.72 -14.04 -3.80
CA TRP A 164 2.98 -13.17 -4.94
C TRP A 164 1.94 -12.07 -5.12
N PHE A 165 0.92 -12.05 -4.28
CA PHE A 165 -0.17 -11.09 -4.36
C PHE A 165 0.30 -9.63 -4.29
N PRO A 166 1.26 -9.24 -3.40
CA PRO A 166 1.74 -7.86 -3.34
C PRO A 166 2.27 -7.36 -4.69
N MET A 167 3.10 -8.16 -5.35
CA MET A 167 3.62 -7.80 -6.66
C MET A 167 2.51 -7.72 -7.72
N VAL A 168 1.59 -8.68 -7.74
CA VAL A 168 0.50 -8.74 -8.73
C VAL A 168 -0.43 -7.55 -8.58
N ILE A 169 -0.84 -7.20 -7.37
CA ILE A 169 -1.76 -6.10 -7.13
C ILE A 169 -1.14 -4.75 -7.50
N GLU A 170 0.16 -4.55 -7.24
CA GLU A 170 0.89 -3.34 -7.63
C GLU A 170 1.00 -3.21 -9.16
N PHE A 171 1.14 -4.32 -9.89
CA PHE A 171 1.03 -4.29 -11.35
C PHE A 171 -0.39 -3.92 -11.82
N LEU A 172 -1.43 -4.39 -11.13
CA LEU A 172 -2.82 -4.02 -11.45
C LEU A 172 -3.10 -2.54 -11.20
N TYR A 173 -2.49 -1.92 -10.20
CA TYR A 173 -2.62 -0.47 -9.95
C TYR A 173 -2.08 0.37 -11.10
N LEU A 174 -1.16 -0.13 -11.92
CA LEU A 174 -0.64 0.63 -13.07
C LEU A 174 -1.74 1.08 -14.04
N ALA A 175 -2.73 0.23 -14.30
CA ALA A 175 -3.78 0.56 -15.27
C ALA A 175 -4.59 1.81 -14.88
N PRO A 176 -5.22 1.89 -13.69
CA PRO A 176 -5.92 3.10 -13.27
C PRO A 176 -4.97 4.29 -13.04
N LEU A 177 -3.74 4.08 -12.58
CA LEU A 177 -2.75 5.15 -12.42
C LEU A 177 -2.41 5.81 -13.78
N PHE A 178 -2.25 5.03 -14.86
CA PHE A 178 -2.06 5.59 -16.20
C PHE A 178 -3.24 6.43 -16.65
N VAL A 179 -4.47 6.00 -16.36
CA VAL A 179 -5.67 6.78 -16.67
C VAL A 179 -5.69 8.09 -15.86
N ILE A 180 -5.43 8.02 -14.56
CA ILE A 180 -5.34 9.21 -13.68
C ILE A 180 -4.28 10.19 -14.23
N VAL A 181 -3.08 9.71 -14.53
CA VAL A 181 -1.99 10.53 -15.12
C VAL A 181 -2.45 11.20 -16.40
N ARG A 182 -3.03 10.43 -17.34
CA ARG A 182 -3.46 10.94 -18.64
C ARG A 182 -4.46 12.09 -18.51
N TYR A 183 -5.40 11.99 -17.59
CA TYR A 183 -6.49 12.95 -17.42
C TYR A 183 -6.26 13.99 -16.32
N SER A 184 -5.18 13.89 -15.54
CA SER A 184 -4.83 14.84 -14.47
C SER A 184 -4.39 16.23 -14.99
N GLY A 185 -4.08 16.36 -16.28
CA GLY A 185 -3.51 17.58 -16.87
C GLY A 185 -2.02 17.78 -16.55
N VAL A 186 -1.34 16.77 -16.00
CA VAL A 186 0.12 16.75 -15.83
C VAL A 186 0.77 16.39 -17.17
N GLY A 187 1.91 17.02 -17.49
CA GLY A 187 2.64 16.73 -18.71
C GLY A 187 3.14 15.27 -18.76
N ARG A 188 3.26 14.71 -19.97
CA ARG A 188 3.59 13.28 -20.18
C ARG A 188 4.82 12.82 -19.41
N ARG A 189 5.90 13.60 -19.36
CA ARG A 189 7.14 13.26 -18.64
C ARG A 189 6.93 13.29 -17.13
N ALA A 190 6.26 14.31 -16.62
CA ALA A 190 5.90 14.41 -15.22
C ALA A 190 4.96 13.27 -14.80
N GLY A 191 4.07 12.84 -15.68
CA GLY A 191 3.20 11.67 -15.44
C GLY A 191 3.99 10.37 -15.26
N TRP A 192 4.98 10.10 -16.11
CA TRP A 192 5.86 8.94 -15.95
C TRP A 192 6.70 9.01 -14.67
N LEU A 193 7.22 10.20 -14.33
CA LEU A 193 7.92 10.42 -13.07
C LEU A 193 7.01 10.21 -11.87
N ALA A 194 5.75 10.66 -11.96
CA ALA A 194 4.76 10.47 -10.90
C ALA A 194 4.45 8.99 -10.63
N ILE A 195 4.41 8.16 -11.67
CA ILE A 195 4.22 6.72 -11.51
C ILE A 195 5.41 6.09 -10.76
N VAL A 196 6.64 6.44 -11.11
CA VAL A 196 7.83 5.96 -10.38
C VAL A 196 7.84 6.49 -8.95
N PHE A 197 7.47 7.74 -8.72
CA PHE A 197 7.34 8.31 -7.39
C PHE A 197 6.25 7.64 -6.56
N TYR A 198 5.12 7.25 -7.18
CA TYR A 198 4.10 6.47 -6.49
C TYR A 198 4.70 5.17 -5.92
N PHE A 199 5.37 4.37 -6.74
CA PHE A 199 5.97 3.12 -6.28
C PHE A 199 7.11 3.35 -5.28
N SER A 200 7.93 4.38 -5.47
CA SER A 200 9.01 4.70 -4.53
C SER A 200 8.56 5.39 -3.24
N ALA A 201 7.28 5.72 -3.11
CA ALA A 201 6.69 6.30 -1.91
C ALA A 201 5.66 5.39 -1.24
N ASN A 202 5.25 4.28 -1.89
CA ASN A 202 4.27 3.33 -1.34
C ASN A 202 4.94 2.33 -0.39
N TRP A 203 5.37 2.85 0.76
CA TRP A 203 5.91 2.06 1.87
C TRP A 203 4.84 1.51 2.81
N ILE A 204 3.56 1.82 2.57
CA ILE A 204 2.46 1.70 3.54
C ILE A 204 2.13 0.25 3.84
N PHE A 205 2.57 -0.69 3.00
CA PHE A 205 2.44 -2.13 3.23
C PHE A 205 0.99 -2.63 3.32
N GLN A 206 0.09 -2.00 2.54
CA GLN A 206 -1.33 -2.38 2.46
C GLN A 206 -1.63 -3.17 1.18
N ASP A 207 -0.61 -3.57 0.45
CA ASP A 207 -0.64 -4.37 -0.77
C ASP A 207 -0.55 -5.89 -0.51
N TYR A 208 -0.42 -6.31 0.76
CA TYR A 208 -0.50 -7.74 1.10
C TYR A 208 -1.88 -8.32 0.76
N PHE A 209 -2.01 -9.65 0.81
CA PHE A 209 -3.27 -10.34 0.48
C PHE A 209 -4.40 -9.96 1.44
N SER A 210 -5.12 -8.88 1.10
CA SER A 210 -6.10 -8.24 1.97
C SER A 210 -7.26 -7.62 1.19
N PRO A 211 -8.43 -7.46 1.81
CA PRO A 211 -9.54 -6.67 1.27
C PRO A 211 -9.12 -5.23 0.94
N GLN A 212 -8.25 -4.62 1.76
CA GLN A 212 -7.76 -3.26 1.55
C GLN A 212 -7.03 -3.10 0.22
N ALA A 213 -6.17 -4.05 -0.15
CA ALA A 213 -5.42 -3.99 -1.39
C ALA A 213 -6.35 -4.02 -2.61
N LEU A 214 -7.34 -4.91 -2.59
CA LEU A 214 -8.33 -5.01 -3.66
C LEU A 214 -9.22 -3.77 -3.74
N ASP A 215 -9.70 -3.29 -2.61
CA ASP A 215 -10.53 -2.10 -2.55
C ASP A 215 -9.76 -0.83 -2.93
N TYR A 216 -8.46 -0.80 -2.69
CA TYR A 216 -7.63 0.28 -3.18
C TYR A 216 -7.50 0.27 -4.71
N LEU A 217 -7.47 -0.92 -5.35
CA LEU A 217 -7.60 -1.02 -6.80
C LEU A 217 -8.92 -0.40 -7.28
N PHE A 218 -10.05 -0.75 -6.63
CA PHE A 218 -11.34 -0.17 -6.96
C PHE A 218 -11.40 1.35 -6.71
N TYR A 219 -10.79 1.83 -5.62
CA TYR A 219 -10.61 3.25 -5.37
C TYR A 219 -9.91 3.96 -6.54
N LEU A 220 -8.79 3.40 -7.01
CA LEU A 220 -8.06 3.94 -8.15
C LEU A 220 -8.88 3.91 -9.43
N VAL A 221 -9.63 2.83 -9.68
CA VAL A 221 -10.52 2.70 -10.86
C VAL A 221 -11.64 3.74 -10.82
N VAL A 222 -12.29 3.95 -9.66
CA VAL A 222 -13.34 4.96 -9.49
C VAL A 222 -12.80 6.36 -9.74
N VAL A 223 -11.64 6.69 -9.16
CA VAL A 223 -11.02 8.02 -9.37
C VAL A 223 -10.56 8.19 -10.82
N ALA A 224 -10.01 7.14 -11.44
CA ALA A 224 -9.67 7.15 -12.87
C ALA A 224 -10.91 7.44 -13.74
N GLY A 225 -12.04 6.81 -13.43
CA GLY A 225 -13.31 7.07 -14.09
C GLY A 225 -13.84 8.48 -13.87
N ALA A 226 -13.71 9.02 -12.64
CA ALA A 226 -14.06 10.41 -12.36
C ALA A 226 -13.24 11.39 -13.21
N PHE A 227 -11.95 11.14 -13.39
CA PHE A 227 -11.09 11.95 -14.25
C PHE A 227 -11.36 11.78 -15.74
N ALA A 228 -11.64 10.58 -16.20
CA ALA A 228 -11.77 10.26 -17.62
C ALA A 228 -13.17 10.53 -18.18
N CYS A 229 -14.23 10.18 -17.41
CA CYS A 229 -15.59 10.11 -17.94
C CYS A 229 -16.47 11.28 -17.48
N TRP A 230 -16.20 11.87 -16.31
CA TRP A 230 -17.16 12.80 -15.67
C TRP A 230 -16.55 14.14 -15.28
N ARG A 231 -15.46 14.51 -15.94
CA ARG A 231 -14.87 15.84 -15.77
C ARG A 231 -15.80 16.86 -16.44
N PRO A 232 -16.17 17.98 -15.77
CA PRO A 232 -16.95 19.04 -16.38
C PRO A 232 -16.26 19.60 -17.61
N ALA A 233 -17.04 20.00 -18.64
CA ALA A 233 -16.51 20.69 -19.81
C ALA A 233 -15.61 21.85 -19.38
N LYS A 234 -14.48 22.03 -20.04
CA LYS A 234 -13.45 23.03 -19.70
C LYS A 234 -14.10 24.37 -19.39
N LEU A 235 -14.08 24.79 -18.14
CA LEU A 235 -14.08 26.22 -17.86
C LEU A 235 -12.85 26.77 -18.57
N ALA A 236 -13.04 27.66 -19.54
CA ALA A 236 -12.00 28.45 -20.14
C ALA A 236 -11.41 29.34 -19.03
N LEU A 237 -10.49 28.79 -18.27
CA LEU A 237 -9.70 29.55 -17.32
C LEU A 237 -8.63 30.24 -18.15
N SER A 238 -8.72 31.55 -18.20
CA SER A 238 -7.68 32.44 -18.70
C SER A 238 -6.30 31.92 -18.28
N SER A 239 -5.50 31.59 -19.28
CA SER A 239 -4.20 30.91 -19.16
C SER A 239 -3.06 31.81 -18.66
N SER A 240 -3.34 32.91 -17.99
CA SER A 240 -2.33 33.82 -17.48
C SER A 240 -2.32 33.90 -15.95
N VAL A 241 -1.70 32.92 -15.32
CA VAL A 241 -1.35 33.04 -13.90
C VAL A 241 0.15 32.83 -13.72
N ALA A 242 0.91 33.79 -14.21
CA ALA A 242 2.21 34.11 -13.68
C ALA A 242 1.97 35.09 -12.51
N GLY A 243 1.61 34.58 -11.34
CA GLY A 243 1.34 35.40 -10.16
C GLY A 243 2.20 34.97 -8.97
N THR A 244 2.41 35.88 -8.06
CA THR A 244 3.08 35.65 -6.78
C THR A 244 2.30 34.63 -5.92
N PHE A 245 2.91 34.07 -4.89
CA PHE A 245 2.26 33.21 -3.87
C PHE A 245 0.94 33.83 -3.36
N ARG A 246 0.94 35.15 -3.10
CA ARG A 246 -0.23 35.90 -2.64
C ARG A 246 -1.37 35.88 -3.64
N ASP A 247 -1.06 35.94 -4.94
CA ASP A 247 -2.07 35.89 -6.00
C ASP A 247 -2.71 34.50 -6.09
N ARG A 248 -1.95 33.46 -5.89
CA ARG A 248 -2.44 32.06 -5.86
C ARG A 248 -3.32 31.79 -4.66
N VAL A 249 -2.93 32.25 -3.46
CA VAL A 249 -3.75 32.16 -2.24
C VAL A 249 -5.05 32.96 -2.39
N THR A 250 -4.96 34.17 -2.95
CA THR A 250 -6.12 35.05 -3.19
C THR A 250 -7.04 34.45 -4.26
N GLN A 251 -6.49 33.83 -5.29
CA GLN A 251 -7.26 33.14 -6.31
C GLN A 251 -7.93 31.88 -5.77
N SER A 252 -7.24 31.08 -4.95
CA SER A 252 -7.83 29.94 -4.25
C SER A 252 -8.98 30.39 -3.33
N ARG A 253 -8.82 31.49 -2.59
CA ARG A 253 -9.89 32.10 -1.79
C ARG A 253 -11.07 32.57 -2.64
N ARG A 254 -10.83 33.29 -3.74
CA ARG A 254 -11.90 33.78 -4.65
C ARG A 254 -12.68 32.63 -5.28
N LEU A 255 -12.02 31.50 -5.56
CA LEU A 255 -12.64 30.33 -6.17
C LEU A 255 -13.48 29.52 -5.17
N LEU A 256 -13.11 29.50 -3.90
CA LEU A 256 -13.92 28.94 -2.82
C LEU A 256 -15.19 29.80 -2.53
N THR A 257 -15.13 31.10 -2.78
CA THR A 257 -16.22 32.02 -2.43
C THR A 257 -17.15 32.38 -3.58
N ARG A 258 -16.69 32.42 -4.83
CA ARG A 258 -17.45 32.98 -5.96
C ARG A 258 -18.19 31.95 -6.81
N ASP A 259 -17.72 30.71 -6.84
CA ASP A 259 -18.25 29.66 -7.72
C ASP A 259 -19.04 28.60 -6.96
N ARG A 260 -19.91 29.00 -6.05
CA ARG A 260 -20.76 28.07 -5.30
C ARG A 260 -21.79 27.38 -6.20
N LEU A 261 -21.81 26.06 -6.06
CA LEU A 261 -22.95 25.16 -6.23
C LEU A 261 -23.71 25.28 -7.56
N LEU A 262 -23.39 24.46 -8.48
CA LEU A 262 -24.24 23.72 -9.41
C LEU A 262 -23.36 23.26 -10.58
N GLY A 263 -23.15 21.98 -10.66
CA GLY A 263 -22.42 21.34 -11.75
C GLY A 263 -23.05 21.73 -13.09
N ARG A 264 -22.27 22.41 -13.94
CA ARG A 264 -22.63 22.51 -15.35
C ARG A 264 -22.52 21.11 -15.91
N GLN A 265 -23.59 20.64 -16.57
CA GLN A 265 -23.65 19.34 -17.22
C GLN A 265 -22.38 19.12 -18.06
N THR A 266 -21.76 17.98 -17.91
CA THR A 266 -20.76 17.48 -18.83
C THR A 266 -21.39 17.42 -20.22
N GLU A 267 -20.81 18.06 -21.22
CA GLU A 267 -21.03 17.64 -22.60
C GLU A 267 -20.43 16.24 -22.72
N SER A 268 -21.25 15.26 -22.39
CA SER A 268 -20.85 13.87 -22.51
C SER A 268 -20.80 13.53 -23.99
N THR A 269 -19.65 13.12 -24.48
CA THR A 269 -19.49 12.52 -25.82
C THR A 269 -20.10 11.11 -25.90
N TRP A 270 -20.61 10.59 -24.79
CA TRP A 270 -21.16 9.26 -24.67
C TRP A 270 -22.65 9.25 -25.03
N THR A 271 -23.11 8.21 -25.72
CA THR A 271 -24.55 7.97 -25.97
C THR A 271 -25.28 7.68 -24.66
N GLY A 272 -26.61 7.81 -24.66
CA GLY A 272 -27.41 7.48 -23.47
C GLY A 272 -27.18 6.06 -22.95
N GLY A 273 -27.07 5.07 -23.83
CA GLY A 273 -26.76 3.68 -23.48
C GLY A 273 -25.37 3.49 -22.90
N GLN A 274 -24.35 4.18 -23.42
CA GLN A 274 -22.99 4.16 -22.87
C GLN A 274 -22.94 4.78 -21.47
N ASN A 275 -23.64 5.89 -21.27
CA ASN A 275 -23.73 6.52 -19.95
C ASN A 275 -24.41 5.61 -18.93
N LEU A 276 -25.50 4.91 -19.31
CA LEU A 276 -26.16 3.95 -18.45
C LEU A 276 -25.23 2.76 -18.13
N GLY A 277 -24.55 2.21 -19.15
CA GLY A 277 -23.60 1.11 -18.96
C GLY A 277 -22.47 1.47 -17.98
N LEU A 278 -21.88 2.66 -18.14
CA LEU A 278 -20.87 3.17 -17.21
C LEU A 278 -21.45 3.33 -15.80
N PHE A 279 -22.64 3.92 -15.66
CA PHE A 279 -23.27 4.10 -14.35
C PHE A 279 -23.49 2.75 -13.66
N LEU A 280 -23.97 1.72 -14.38
CA LEU A 280 -24.18 0.38 -13.83
C LEU A 280 -22.84 -0.29 -13.41
N ILE A 281 -21.78 -0.15 -14.22
CA ILE A 281 -20.45 -0.65 -13.86
C ILE A 281 -19.96 0.01 -12.56
N PHE A 282 -20.08 1.32 -12.43
CA PHE A 282 -19.66 2.01 -11.22
C PHE A 282 -20.56 1.68 -10.02
N ALA A 283 -21.87 1.47 -10.23
CA ALA A 283 -22.75 0.99 -9.18
C ALA A 283 -22.33 -0.38 -8.65
N LEU A 284 -21.92 -1.31 -9.52
CA LEU A 284 -21.38 -2.60 -9.12
C LEU A 284 -20.03 -2.47 -8.38
N ILE A 285 -19.15 -1.59 -8.85
CA ILE A 285 -17.88 -1.32 -8.15
C ILE A 285 -18.15 -0.70 -6.78
N PHE A 286 -19.07 0.26 -6.65
CA PHE A 286 -19.43 0.87 -5.37
C PHE A 286 -20.03 -0.15 -4.39
N LEU A 287 -20.86 -1.06 -4.89
CA LEU A 287 -21.39 -2.15 -4.09
C LEU A 287 -20.26 -3.07 -3.61
N ALA A 288 -19.36 -3.48 -4.52
CA ALA A 288 -18.20 -4.30 -4.16
C ALA A 288 -17.34 -3.64 -3.08
N VAL A 289 -17.02 -2.35 -3.22
CA VAL A 289 -16.28 -1.56 -2.24
C VAL A 289 -17.00 -1.50 -0.89
N ALA A 290 -18.32 -1.22 -0.89
CA ALA A 290 -19.09 -1.14 0.34
C ALA A 290 -19.15 -2.47 1.11
N MET A 291 -19.13 -3.60 0.38
CA MET A 291 -19.19 -4.94 0.95
C MET A 291 -17.82 -5.52 1.33
N SER A 292 -16.72 -4.95 0.85
CA SER A 292 -15.39 -5.57 0.96
C SER A 292 -14.50 -4.92 2.02
N HIS A 293 -14.65 -3.62 2.27
CA HIS A 293 -13.77 -2.92 3.20
C HIS A 293 -14.47 -1.80 3.97
N GLN A 294 -14.11 -1.70 5.24
CA GLN A 294 -14.75 -0.78 6.18
C GLN A 294 -14.48 0.70 5.86
N LEU A 295 -13.28 1.06 5.39
CA LEU A 295 -12.83 2.46 5.28
C LEU A 295 -12.88 3.02 3.86
N THR A 296 -12.66 2.19 2.84
CA THR A 296 -12.53 2.64 1.44
C THR A 296 -13.78 3.34 0.91
N PRO A 297 -15.04 2.91 1.23
CA PRO A 297 -16.24 3.64 0.80
C PRO A 297 -16.23 5.10 1.26
N TYR A 298 -15.81 5.34 2.51
CA TYR A 298 -15.76 6.70 3.08
C TYR A 298 -14.64 7.54 2.48
N ALA A 299 -13.49 6.94 2.16
CA ALA A 299 -12.42 7.62 1.43
C ALA A 299 -12.89 8.07 0.04
N LEU A 300 -13.65 7.23 -0.67
CA LEU A 300 -14.27 7.58 -1.93
C LEU A 300 -15.34 8.68 -1.76
N ILE A 301 -16.21 8.59 -0.75
CA ILE A 301 -17.24 9.60 -0.48
C ILE A 301 -16.58 10.97 -0.28
N VAL A 302 -15.59 11.11 0.63
CA VAL A 302 -14.96 12.40 0.89
C VAL A 302 -14.19 12.91 -0.32
N GLY A 303 -13.52 12.02 -1.07
CA GLY A 303 -12.80 12.37 -2.30
C GLY A 303 -13.73 12.86 -3.41
N LEU A 304 -14.77 12.09 -3.74
CA LEU A 304 -15.75 12.43 -4.78
C LEU A 304 -16.58 13.65 -4.40
N LEU A 305 -16.98 13.79 -3.13
CA LEU A 305 -17.66 14.96 -2.62
C LEU A 305 -16.77 16.21 -2.74
N GLY A 306 -15.51 16.10 -2.39
CA GLY A 306 -14.53 17.18 -2.57
C GLY A 306 -14.37 17.57 -4.04
N LEU A 307 -14.31 16.61 -4.96
CA LEU A 307 -14.30 16.87 -6.41
C LEU A 307 -15.60 17.54 -6.88
N LEU A 308 -16.75 17.13 -6.35
CA LEU A 308 -18.06 17.74 -6.67
C LEU A 308 -18.12 19.18 -6.17
N LEU A 309 -17.77 19.45 -4.92
CA LEU A 309 -17.78 20.79 -4.31
C LEU A 309 -16.80 21.75 -5.02
N THR A 310 -15.69 21.24 -5.53
CA THR A 310 -14.71 22.03 -6.30
C THR A 310 -15.03 22.06 -7.80
N ARG A 311 -16.19 21.53 -8.22
CA ARG A 311 -16.62 21.46 -9.63
C ARG A 311 -15.65 20.70 -10.55
N ARG A 312 -15.07 19.62 -10.04
CA ARG A 312 -14.21 18.71 -10.81
C ARG A 312 -14.87 17.37 -11.12
N LEU A 313 -16.06 17.14 -10.57
CA LEU A 313 -16.96 16.03 -10.88
C LEU A 313 -18.31 16.60 -11.36
N GLY A 314 -18.80 16.12 -12.48
CA GLY A 314 -20.08 16.57 -13.09
C GLY A 314 -21.27 15.65 -12.79
N ARG A 315 -21.14 14.69 -11.86
CA ARG A 315 -22.13 13.64 -11.60
C ARG A 315 -22.40 13.49 -10.09
N PRO A 316 -23.28 14.33 -9.52
CA PRO A 316 -23.62 14.26 -8.09
C PRO A 316 -24.34 12.94 -7.72
N GLU A 317 -25.07 12.34 -8.66
CA GLU A 317 -25.76 11.06 -8.47
C GLU A 317 -24.82 9.90 -8.11
N LEU A 318 -23.55 9.93 -8.54
CA LEU A 318 -22.56 8.92 -8.16
C LEU A 318 -22.19 9.01 -6.68
N VAL A 319 -22.06 10.24 -6.17
CA VAL A 319 -21.76 10.46 -4.75
C VAL A 319 -22.93 10.00 -3.90
N LEU A 320 -24.14 10.36 -4.29
CA LEU A 320 -25.37 9.94 -3.60
C LEU A 320 -25.51 8.41 -3.60
N LEU A 321 -25.30 7.76 -4.75
CA LEU A 321 -25.34 6.31 -4.86
C LEU A 321 -24.36 5.63 -3.91
N LEU A 322 -23.10 6.10 -3.88
CA LEU A 322 -22.09 5.54 -2.99
C LEU A 322 -22.47 5.73 -1.51
N ILE A 323 -22.99 6.91 -1.14
CA ILE A 323 -23.47 7.18 0.23
C ILE A 323 -24.59 6.18 0.59
N VAL A 324 -25.56 6.00 -0.29
CA VAL A 324 -26.69 5.08 -0.06
C VAL A 324 -26.22 3.64 0.08
N LEU A 325 -25.31 3.19 -0.80
CA LEU A 325 -24.77 1.83 -0.74
C LEU A 325 -23.91 1.60 0.52
N ALA A 326 -23.06 2.56 0.88
CA ALA A 326 -22.21 2.45 2.07
C ALA A 326 -23.05 2.48 3.37
N ALA A 327 -24.02 3.40 3.46
CA ALA A 327 -24.93 3.47 4.59
C ALA A 327 -25.85 2.24 4.67
N GLY A 328 -26.36 1.77 3.54
CA GLY A 328 -27.18 0.57 3.45
C GLY A 328 -26.40 -0.67 3.89
N TRP A 329 -25.16 -0.84 3.43
CA TRP A 329 -24.33 -1.96 3.86
C TRP A 329 -24.00 -1.87 5.36
N LEU A 330 -23.59 -0.71 5.84
CA LEU A 330 -23.30 -0.52 7.27
C LEU A 330 -24.54 -0.89 8.12
N SER A 331 -25.73 -0.43 7.70
CA SER A 331 -26.97 -0.62 8.47
C SER A 331 -27.48 -2.05 8.44
N LEU A 332 -27.38 -2.74 7.31
CA LEU A 332 -27.98 -4.06 7.08
C LEU A 332 -26.94 -5.18 7.08
N GLY A 333 -25.87 -5.05 6.29
CA GLY A 333 -24.87 -6.09 6.09
C GLY A 333 -23.86 -6.19 7.23
N ALA A 334 -23.54 -5.06 7.86
CA ALA A 334 -22.60 -4.99 8.98
C ALA A 334 -23.28 -4.76 10.34
N SER A 335 -24.58 -5.07 10.45
CA SER A 335 -25.35 -4.87 11.68
C SER A 335 -24.76 -5.57 12.91
N ASN A 336 -24.28 -6.80 12.74
CA ASN A 336 -23.63 -7.56 13.81
C ASN A 336 -22.35 -6.90 14.36
N TYR A 337 -21.70 -6.07 13.56
CA TYR A 337 -20.50 -5.33 13.98
C TYR A 337 -20.88 -4.11 14.84
N TRP A 338 -21.76 -3.23 14.33
CA TRP A 338 -21.99 -1.96 15.02
C TRP A 338 -22.94 -2.06 16.22
N ILE A 339 -23.86 -3.03 16.30
CA ILE A 339 -24.77 -3.28 17.45
C ILE A 339 -23.96 -3.65 18.70
N GLY A 340 -22.83 -3.62 18.89
CA GLY A 340 -22.04 -3.82 20.13
C GLY A 340 -20.84 -2.89 20.21
N HIS A 341 -20.56 -2.14 19.14
CA HIS A 341 -19.33 -1.37 19.00
C HIS A 341 -19.58 0.11 18.68
N LEU A 342 -20.75 0.65 19.05
CA LEU A 342 -21.10 2.07 18.82
C LEU A 342 -20.06 3.02 19.43
N ASN A 343 -19.57 2.71 20.62
CA ASN A 343 -18.54 3.50 21.28
C ASN A 343 -17.18 3.43 20.54
N ASP A 344 -16.84 2.29 19.95
CA ASP A 344 -15.61 2.12 19.18
C ASP A 344 -15.66 2.90 17.85
N ILE A 345 -16.87 3.02 17.28
CA ILE A 345 -17.10 3.74 16.01
C ILE A 345 -17.18 5.24 16.24
N PHE A 346 -17.89 5.69 17.27
CA PHE A 346 -18.20 7.10 17.49
C PHE A 346 -17.49 7.73 18.69
N GLY A 347 -17.03 6.96 19.66
CA GLY A 347 -16.43 7.45 20.91
C GLY A 347 -15.10 8.19 20.74
N SER A 348 -14.40 7.96 19.62
CA SER A 348 -13.16 8.64 19.28
C SER A 348 -13.36 9.88 18.40
N PHE A 349 -14.61 10.28 18.13
CA PHE A 349 -14.91 11.43 17.27
C PHE A 349 -14.34 12.73 17.87
N GLY A 350 -13.52 13.46 17.09
CA GLY A 350 -12.94 14.74 17.53
C GLY A 350 -11.64 14.67 18.34
N GLN A 351 -11.13 13.47 18.70
CA GLN A 351 -9.90 13.30 19.50
C GLN A 351 -8.63 13.31 18.64
N PHE A 352 -8.36 14.37 17.89
CA PHE A 352 -7.23 14.46 16.96
C PHE A 352 -5.85 14.29 17.62
N SER A 353 -5.65 14.88 18.82
CA SER A 353 -4.36 14.81 19.52
C SER A 353 -4.00 13.39 19.95
N ASN A 354 -4.96 12.64 20.49
CA ASN A 354 -4.75 11.27 20.93
C ASN A 354 -4.47 10.37 19.71
N LYS A 355 -5.20 10.56 18.61
CA LYS A 355 -5.00 9.83 17.36
C LYS A 355 -3.62 10.07 16.74
N LEU A 356 -3.13 11.30 16.77
CA LEU A 356 -1.78 11.60 16.29
C LEU A 356 -0.71 10.93 17.17
N GLN A 357 -0.93 10.93 18.49
CA GLN A 357 -0.04 10.25 19.43
C GLN A 357 0.01 8.75 19.18
N ASP A 358 -1.14 8.09 19.01
CA ASP A 358 -1.24 6.65 18.77
C ASP A 358 -0.69 6.24 17.40
N ASN A 359 -0.91 7.05 16.37
CA ASN A 359 -0.47 6.76 15.00
C ASN A 359 1.02 7.08 14.74
N VAL A 360 1.64 7.97 15.50
CA VAL A 360 3.01 8.42 15.28
C VAL A 360 3.89 8.18 16.50
N THR A 361 3.61 8.84 17.64
CA THR A 361 4.52 8.87 18.78
C THR A 361 4.66 7.52 19.46
N ASN A 362 3.55 6.79 19.65
CA ASN A 362 3.55 5.49 20.31
C ASN A 362 4.16 4.37 19.42
N ARG A 363 4.42 4.64 18.14
CA ARG A 363 5.08 3.70 17.22
C ARG A 363 6.61 3.87 17.18
N VAL A 364 7.14 4.99 17.66
CA VAL A 364 8.58 5.25 17.75
C VAL A 364 9.11 4.66 19.07
N VAL A 365 8.90 3.35 19.27
CA VAL A 365 9.31 2.61 20.46
C VAL A 365 9.87 1.26 20.03
N GLY A 366 10.89 0.75 20.72
CA GLY A 366 11.50 -0.55 20.43
C GLY A 366 13.01 -0.48 20.24
N GLY A 367 13.57 -1.49 19.58
CA GLY A 367 15.00 -1.54 19.24
C GLY A 367 15.40 -0.48 18.20
N GLN A 368 16.68 -0.16 18.15
CA GLN A 368 17.21 0.91 17.28
C GLN A 368 16.84 0.70 15.79
N ALA A 369 16.89 -0.53 15.29
CA ALA A 369 16.53 -0.83 13.90
C ALA A 369 15.04 -0.51 13.63
N HIS A 370 14.14 -0.91 14.51
CA HIS A 370 12.71 -0.62 14.38
C HIS A 370 12.41 0.88 14.44
N VAL A 371 13.01 1.61 15.40
CA VAL A 371 12.86 3.07 15.53
C VAL A 371 13.34 3.76 14.26
N PHE A 372 14.51 3.40 13.73
CA PHE A 372 15.03 3.94 12.47
C PHE A 372 14.07 3.73 11.29
N ILE A 373 13.44 2.55 11.18
CA ILE A 373 12.46 2.25 10.12
C ILE A 373 11.25 3.16 10.24
N VAL A 374 10.73 3.37 11.46
CA VAL A 374 9.58 4.26 11.70
C VAL A 374 9.91 5.71 11.38
N GLU A 375 11.09 6.19 11.80
CA GLU A 375 11.55 7.54 11.48
C GLU A 375 11.73 7.74 9.97
N LEU A 376 12.27 6.75 9.27
CA LEU A 376 12.44 6.79 7.82
C LEU A 376 11.07 6.82 7.09
N ARG A 377 10.04 6.14 7.60
CA ARG A 377 8.65 6.23 7.12
C ARG A 377 8.10 7.66 7.20
N ILE A 378 8.31 8.30 8.34
CA ILE A 378 7.88 9.69 8.58
C ILE A 378 8.63 10.62 7.63
N LEU A 379 9.95 10.47 7.52
CA LEU A 379 10.80 11.29 6.64
C LEU A 379 10.42 11.11 5.16
N LEU A 380 10.18 9.90 4.71
CA LEU A 380 9.79 9.61 3.34
C LEU A 380 8.44 10.25 3.01
N THR A 381 7.45 10.09 3.89
CA THR A 381 6.12 10.71 3.73
C THR A 381 6.21 12.23 3.73
N GLY A 382 6.91 12.81 4.71
CA GLY A 382 7.13 14.25 4.81
C GLY A 382 7.87 14.82 3.60
N GLY A 383 8.88 14.10 3.10
CA GLY A 383 9.63 14.46 1.91
C GLY A 383 8.75 14.53 0.65
N PHE A 384 7.88 13.54 0.44
CA PHE A 384 6.94 13.55 -0.68
C PHE A 384 5.87 14.62 -0.55
N LEU A 385 5.35 14.87 0.64
CA LEU A 385 4.42 15.99 0.89
C LEU A 385 5.09 17.34 0.66
N PHE A 386 6.35 17.50 1.08
CA PHE A 386 7.14 18.69 0.80
C PHE A 386 7.36 18.92 -0.70
N LEU A 387 7.76 17.87 -1.44
CA LEU A 387 7.89 17.94 -2.90
C LEU A 387 6.53 18.24 -3.56
N ALA A 388 5.44 17.66 -3.07
CA ALA A 388 4.09 17.97 -3.56
C ALA A 388 3.73 19.44 -3.32
N GLY A 389 4.11 20.02 -2.18
CA GLY A 389 3.99 21.45 -1.89
C GLY A 389 4.75 22.31 -2.90
N ILE A 390 6.01 21.97 -3.18
CA ILE A 390 6.79 22.66 -4.24
C ILE A 390 6.09 22.54 -5.60
N GLY A 391 5.62 21.34 -5.95
CA GLY A 391 4.92 21.08 -7.21
C GLY A 391 3.63 21.86 -7.34
N PHE A 392 2.87 22.00 -6.26
CA PHE A 392 1.68 22.85 -6.19
C PHE A 392 1.98 24.31 -6.60
N PHE A 393 3.05 24.90 -6.05
CA PHE A 393 3.43 26.28 -6.35
C PHE A 393 4.03 26.45 -7.76
N ARG A 394 4.71 25.43 -8.27
CA ARG A 394 5.38 25.49 -9.59
C ARG A 394 4.48 25.20 -10.75
N ARG A 395 3.38 24.52 -10.52
CA ARG A 395 2.51 24.05 -11.60
C ARG A 395 1.73 25.18 -12.22
N ALA A 396 1.77 25.27 -13.56
CA ALA A 396 1.01 26.26 -14.34
C ALA A 396 -0.43 25.83 -14.63
N ALA A 397 -0.74 24.52 -14.52
CA ALA A 397 -2.06 23.98 -14.78
C ALA A 397 -2.92 23.94 -13.50
N ASP A 398 -4.24 23.84 -13.69
CA ASP A 398 -5.18 23.64 -12.59
C ASP A 398 -4.92 22.31 -11.87
N SER A 399 -4.60 22.38 -10.58
CA SER A 399 -4.24 21.25 -9.72
C SER A 399 -5.29 20.91 -8.67
N ARG A 400 -6.41 21.62 -8.61
CA ARG A 400 -7.42 21.49 -7.54
C ARG A 400 -7.94 20.09 -7.32
N ALA A 401 -8.14 19.33 -8.40
CA ALA A 401 -8.57 17.94 -8.26
C ALA A 401 -7.53 17.11 -7.50
N LEU A 402 -6.23 17.35 -7.75
CA LEU A 402 -5.14 16.65 -7.06
C LEU A 402 -5.06 17.10 -5.60
N GLU A 403 -5.15 18.41 -5.35
CA GLU A 403 -5.12 19.00 -4.00
C GLU A 403 -6.25 18.45 -3.12
N VAL A 404 -7.46 18.40 -3.68
CA VAL A 404 -8.63 17.82 -3.01
C VAL A 404 -8.39 16.36 -2.67
N LEU A 405 -7.88 15.56 -3.60
CA LEU A 405 -7.67 14.14 -3.39
C LEU A 405 -6.44 13.82 -2.51
N VAL A 406 -5.52 14.77 -2.33
CA VAL A 406 -4.50 14.70 -1.27
C VAL A 406 -5.12 15.03 0.09
N GLY A 407 -5.95 16.08 0.17
CA GLY A 407 -6.44 16.61 1.44
C GLY A 407 -7.70 15.91 1.98
N ALA A 408 -8.63 15.50 1.11
CA ALA A 408 -9.92 14.95 1.52
C ALA A 408 -9.82 13.70 2.42
N PRO A 409 -8.91 12.73 2.18
CA PRO A 409 -8.76 11.57 3.05
C PRO A 409 -8.41 11.93 4.50
N PHE A 410 -7.75 13.07 4.76
CA PHE A 410 -7.44 13.51 6.12
C PHE A 410 -8.68 13.79 6.98
N LEU A 411 -9.84 14.06 6.36
CA LEU A 411 -11.10 14.21 7.07
C LEU A 411 -11.53 12.92 7.79
N LEU A 412 -11.09 11.76 7.32
CA LEU A 412 -11.37 10.47 7.93
C LEU A 412 -10.73 10.32 9.32
N LEU A 413 -9.60 10.98 9.56
CA LEU A 413 -8.96 11.00 10.89
C LEU A 413 -9.85 11.66 11.95
N GLY A 414 -10.76 12.57 11.54
CA GLY A 414 -11.76 13.17 12.42
C GLY A 414 -12.83 12.16 12.88
N ALA A 415 -13.11 11.13 12.07
CA ALA A 415 -14.21 10.22 12.30
C ALA A 415 -13.78 8.99 13.14
N GLN A 416 -12.69 8.33 12.79
CA GLN A 416 -12.29 7.06 13.43
C GLN A 416 -10.76 6.91 13.46
N ASP A 417 -10.24 6.30 14.53
CA ASP A 417 -8.80 6.03 14.67
C ASP A 417 -8.33 4.76 13.90
N TYR A 418 -9.24 3.87 13.63
CA TYR A 418 -8.97 2.61 12.91
C TYR A 418 -7.84 1.77 13.52
N GLY A 419 -7.85 1.64 14.86
CA GLY A 419 -6.85 0.86 15.59
C GLY A 419 -5.43 1.43 15.49
N GLY A 420 -5.28 2.75 15.34
CA GLY A 420 -3.97 3.41 15.20
C GLY A 420 -3.38 3.34 13.78
N GLU A 421 -4.11 2.85 12.78
CA GLU A 421 -3.65 2.77 11.38
C GLU A 421 -4.32 3.78 10.45
N GLY A 422 -5.18 4.64 10.97
CA GLY A 422 -5.94 5.61 10.17
C GLY A 422 -5.05 6.52 9.33
N LEU A 423 -3.95 7.02 9.89
CA LEU A 423 -3.00 7.88 9.19
C LEU A 423 -2.33 7.18 8.00
N LEU A 424 -1.95 5.90 8.14
CA LEU A 424 -1.34 5.11 7.06
C LEU A 424 -2.29 5.01 5.86
N ARG A 425 -3.56 4.76 6.12
CA ARG A 425 -4.59 4.62 5.07
C ARG A 425 -4.91 5.93 4.39
N VAL A 426 -4.96 7.02 5.15
CA VAL A 426 -5.15 8.38 4.61
C VAL A 426 -4.00 8.75 3.67
N VAL A 427 -2.75 8.44 4.05
CA VAL A 427 -1.58 8.65 3.19
C VAL A 427 -1.69 7.79 1.92
N LEU A 428 -2.12 6.53 2.01
CA LEU A 428 -2.31 5.65 0.85
C LEU A 428 -3.30 6.23 -0.16
N PHE A 429 -4.48 6.67 0.30
CA PHE A 429 -5.50 7.24 -0.59
C PHE A 429 -5.03 8.53 -1.27
N GLY A 430 -4.22 9.34 -0.60
CA GLY A 430 -3.63 10.56 -1.16
C GLY A 430 -2.41 10.35 -2.05
N LEU A 431 -1.76 9.18 -1.97
CA LEU A 431 -0.43 8.94 -2.55
C LEU A 431 -0.33 9.16 -4.06
N PRO A 432 -1.27 8.72 -4.92
CA PRO A 432 -1.19 8.96 -6.37
C PRO A 432 -1.15 10.45 -6.71
N PHE A 433 -1.91 11.26 -5.98
CA PHE A 433 -2.05 12.70 -6.20
C PHE A 433 -0.87 13.47 -5.63
N THR A 434 -0.38 13.05 -4.47
CA THR A 434 0.89 13.52 -3.89
C THR A 434 2.05 13.28 -4.85
N SER A 435 2.13 12.10 -5.47
CA SER A 435 3.17 11.75 -6.45
C SER A 435 3.09 12.59 -7.73
N LEU A 436 1.87 12.90 -8.21
CA LEU A 436 1.66 13.79 -9.35
C LEU A 436 2.11 15.23 -9.07
N LEU A 437 1.80 15.73 -7.89
CA LEU A 437 2.26 17.05 -7.45
C LEU A 437 3.78 17.05 -7.23
N ALA A 438 4.35 16.02 -6.60
CA ALA A 438 5.79 15.89 -6.38
C ALA A 438 6.57 15.84 -7.71
N ALA A 439 6.08 15.09 -8.70
CA ALA A 439 6.67 15.10 -10.04
C ALA A 439 6.63 16.47 -10.71
N SER A 440 5.57 17.25 -10.44
CA SER A 440 5.45 18.64 -10.93
C SER A 440 6.47 19.58 -10.28
N ALA A 441 7.10 19.22 -9.15
CA ALA A 441 8.22 19.95 -8.57
C ALA A 441 9.46 19.93 -9.50
N PHE A 442 9.66 18.87 -10.25
CA PHE A 442 10.78 18.73 -11.19
C PHE A 442 10.38 19.14 -12.61
N LEU A 443 9.18 18.80 -13.03
CA LEU A 443 8.67 18.93 -14.39
C LEU A 443 7.31 19.68 -14.41
N PRO A 444 7.30 21.01 -14.17
CA PRO A 444 6.06 21.76 -13.89
C PRO A 444 5.17 22.03 -15.12
N SER A 445 5.72 21.93 -16.33
CA SER A 445 5.01 22.31 -17.56
C SER A 445 4.17 21.19 -18.14
N SER A 446 2.95 21.50 -18.56
CA SER A 446 2.07 20.59 -19.30
C SER A 446 2.59 20.30 -20.72
N SER A 447 3.34 21.24 -21.34
CA SER A 447 3.94 21.09 -22.67
C SER A 447 5.22 20.25 -22.68
N GLY A 448 5.71 19.83 -21.52
CA GLY A 448 6.97 19.08 -21.39
C GLY A 448 8.22 19.95 -21.52
N GLU A 449 8.08 21.25 -21.68
CA GLU A 449 9.21 22.18 -21.61
C GLU A 449 9.66 22.38 -20.17
N ILE A 450 10.96 22.30 -19.96
CA ILE A 450 11.57 22.51 -18.67
C ILE A 450 11.66 24.01 -18.44
N ARG A 451 10.78 24.57 -17.60
CA ARG A 451 10.89 25.96 -17.15
C ARG A 451 11.81 26.05 -15.93
N SER A 452 12.67 27.08 -15.92
CA SER A 452 13.63 27.29 -14.82
C SER A 452 12.92 27.50 -13.48
N LEU A 453 13.58 27.02 -12.41
CA LEU A 453 13.13 27.20 -11.03
C LEU A 453 13.23 28.66 -10.55
N VAL A 454 14.01 29.48 -11.25
CA VAL A 454 14.36 30.83 -10.82
C VAL A 454 13.56 31.82 -11.64
N PRO A 455 12.58 32.53 -11.03
CA PRO A 455 11.96 33.66 -11.72
C PRO A 455 13.02 34.74 -11.90
N GLN A 456 13.40 35.00 -13.14
CA GLN A 456 14.07 36.21 -13.58
C GLN A 456 15.51 36.53 -13.08
N LEU A 457 16.26 35.58 -12.53
CA LEU A 457 17.69 35.81 -12.33
C LEU A 457 18.46 35.43 -13.60
N SER A 458 18.89 36.44 -14.35
CA SER A 458 19.81 36.45 -15.50
C SER A 458 19.76 35.20 -16.39
N LYS A 459 19.14 35.33 -17.57
CA LYS A 459 19.21 34.40 -18.69
C LYS A 459 20.68 34.04 -19.01
N GLY A 460 21.05 32.77 -18.85
CA GLY A 460 22.28 32.28 -19.44
C GLY A 460 22.94 31.11 -18.72
N ARG A 461 23.70 31.33 -17.67
CA ARG A 461 24.60 30.31 -17.10
C ARG A 461 23.93 29.37 -16.11
N TYR A 462 23.05 29.89 -15.25
CA TYR A 462 22.35 29.09 -14.24
C TYR A 462 21.27 28.18 -14.84
N GLU A 463 20.56 28.66 -15.87
CA GLU A 463 19.57 27.88 -16.60
C GLU A 463 20.21 26.68 -17.32
N TYR A 464 21.36 26.89 -17.94
CA TYR A 464 22.12 25.86 -18.60
C TYR A 464 22.65 24.79 -17.61
N ILE A 465 23.17 25.21 -16.46
CA ILE A 465 23.65 24.30 -15.40
C ILE A 465 22.47 23.50 -14.84
N PHE A 466 21.35 24.14 -14.55
CA PHE A 466 20.16 23.49 -14.04
C PHE A 466 19.59 22.45 -15.00
N HIS A 467 19.52 22.76 -16.30
CA HIS A 467 19.06 21.82 -17.31
C HIS A 467 19.95 20.59 -17.44
N ARG A 468 21.26 20.73 -17.25
CA ARG A 468 22.19 19.61 -17.22
C ARG A 468 22.12 18.81 -15.93
N ALA A 469 21.89 19.45 -14.80
CA ALA A 469 21.81 18.81 -13.50
C ALA A 469 20.46 18.10 -13.25
N LEU A 470 19.36 18.55 -13.87
CA LEU A 470 18.02 18.04 -13.63
C LEU A 470 17.87 16.52 -13.78
N PRO A 471 18.45 15.85 -14.81
CA PRO A 471 18.40 14.38 -14.91
C PRO A 471 19.05 13.70 -13.71
N PHE A 472 20.19 14.22 -13.24
CA PHE A 472 20.88 13.70 -12.06
C PHE A 472 20.07 13.91 -10.78
N ILE A 473 19.44 15.09 -10.63
CA ILE A 473 18.58 15.40 -9.49
C ILE A 473 17.36 14.47 -9.45
N ILE A 474 16.74 14.21 -10.60
CA ILE A 474 15.63 13.27 -10.72
C ILE A 474 16.11 11.85 -10.39
N ALA A 475 17.23 11.40 -10.96
CA ALA A 475 17.78 10.08 -10.68
C ALA A 475 18.11 9.90 -9.19
N LEU A 476 18.71 10.90 -8.57
CA LEU A 476 19.04 10.90 -7.14
C LEU A 476 17.77 10.87 -6.27
N ALA A 477 16.75 11.66 -6.61
CA ALA A 477 15.48 11.66 -5.90
C ALA A 477 14.77 10.29 -5.97
N ILE A 478 14.75 9.66 -7.15
CA ILE A 478 14.20 8.31 -7.32
C ILE A 478 15.05 7.31 -6.54
N LEU A 479 16.37 7.39 -6.62
CA LEU A 479 17.27 6.43 -5.94
C LEU A 479 17.10 6.52 -4.42
N ILE A 480 17.14 7.71 -3.84
CA ILE A 480 16.96 7.92 -2.40
C ILE A 480 15.60 7.39 -1.96
N SER A 481 14.53 7.74 -2.66
CA SER A 481 13.18 7.29 -2.30
C SER A 481 13.02 5.77 -2.48
N ALA A 482 13.57 5.18 -3.53
CA ALA A 482 13.52 3.74 -3.76
C ALA A 482 14.32 2.95 -2.71
N LEU A 483 15.51 3.43 -2.34
CA LEU A 483 16.31 2.84 -1.26
C LEU A 483 15.58 2.94 0.09
N ALA A 484 15.04 4.13 0.40
CA ALA A 484 14.24 4.32 1.60
C ALA A 484 13.04 3.36 1.63
N THR A 485 12.32 3.22 0.53
CA THR A 485 11.18 2.29 0.43
C THR A 485 11.62 0.83 0.58
N THR A 486 12.75 0.42 -0.02
CA THR A 486 13.29 -0.93 0.17
C THR A 486 13.60 -1.20 1.65
N ILE A 487 14.25 -0.25 2.34
CA ILE A 487 14.56 -0.35 3.77
C ILE A 487 13.28 -0.43 4.61
N VAL A 488 12.34 0.47 4.34
CA VAL A 488 11.12 0.59 5.15
C VAL A 488 10.18 -0.59 4.95
N ARG A 489 10.13 -1.18 3.76
CA ARG A 489 9.31 -2.36 3.49
C ARG A 489 9.98 -3.62 4.01
N GLY A 490 11.25 -3.83 3.74
CA GLY A 490 11.95 -5.05 4.12
C GLY A 490 12.55 -5.05 5.53
N GLY A 491 12.56 -3.92 6.22
CA GLY A 491 13.29 -3.80 7.49
C GLY A 491 12.66 -4.52 8.67
N ASN A 492 11.38 -4.85 8.60
CA ASN A 492 10.66 -5.59 9.64
C ASN A 492 10.55 -7.10 9.32
N ASP A 493 11.12 -7.59 8.22
CA ASP A 493 10.92 -8.96 7.75
C ASP A 493 11.53 -10.01 8.68
N SER A 494 12.43 -9.61 9.57
CA SER A 494 12.93 -10.47 10.65
C SER A 494 11.82 -11.11 11.50
N TYR A 495 10.66 -10.44 11.64
CA TYR A 495 9.54 -10.92 12.45
C TYR A 495 8.18 -10.94 11.71
N VAL A 496 8.02 -10.23 10.58
CA VAL A 496 6.76 -10.31 9.80
C VAL A 496 6.81 -11.37 8.71
N SER A 497 7.99 -11.85 8.36
CA SER A 497 8.23 -12.94 7.41
C SER A 497 8.41 -14.26 8.15
N PHE A 498 8.01 -15.37 7.54
CA PHE A 498 7.99 -16.68 8.19
C PHE A 498 8.85 -17.70 7.44
N SER A 499 9.43 -18.63 8.19
CA SER A 499 10.19 -19.75 7.67
C SER A 499 9.29 -20.95 7.34
N LYS A 500 9.81 -21.87 6.52
CA LYS A 500 9.15 -23.17 6.29
C LYS A 500 8.97 -23.97 7.59
N GLY A 501 9.89 -23.84 8.55
CA GLY A 501 9.80 -24.51 9.84
C GLY A 501 8.63 -24.03 10.67
N GLU A 502 8.38 -22.73 10.68
CA GLU A 502 7.22 -22.12 11.36
C GLU A 502 5.91 -22.55 10.73
N LEU A 503 5.82 -22.52 9.39
CA LEU A 503 4.63 -23.03 8.70
C LEU A 503 4.42 -24.53 8.97
N SER A 504 5.48 -25.33 9.00
CA SER A 504 5.38 -26.75 9.33
C SER A 504 4.89 -26.99 10.75
N ALA A 505 5.32 -26.14 11.71
CA ALA A 505 4.85 -26.21 13.10
C ALA A 505 3.34 -25.90 13.20
N VAL A 506 2.88 -24.90 12.48
CA VAL A 506 1.46 -24.53 12.41
C VAL A 506 0.65 -25.66 11.76
N ASN A 507 1.09 -26.21 10.64
CA ASN A 507 0.40 -27.30 9.96
C ASN A 507 0.35 -28.56 10.86
N TYR A 508 1.47 -28.91 11.49
CA TYR A 508 1.50 -30.01 12.45
C TYR A 508 0.46 -29.83 13.56
N MET A 509 0.33 -28.63 14.11
CA MET A 509 -0.67 -28.32 15.13
C MET A 509 -2.08 -28.50 14.56
N TYR A 510 -2.40 -27.94 13.37
CA TYR A 510 -3.72 -28.09 12.75
C TYR A 510 -4.11 -29.55 12.48
N ASP A 511 -3.15 -30.42 12.18
CA ASP A 511 -3.39 -31.85 11.95
C ASP A 511 -3.69 -32.61 13.25
N HIS A 512 -3.22 -32.11 14.41
CA HIS A 512 -3.29 -32.86 15.67
C HIS A 512 -4.25 -32.25 16.71
N ILE A 513 -4.61 -30.96 16.58
CA ILE A 513 -5.53 -30.29 17.52
C ILE A 513 -6.97 -30.76 17.26
N ARG A 514 -7.73 -31.01 18.32
CA ARG A 514 -9.12 -31.44 18.22
C ARG A 514 -10.09 -30.27 18.23
N PRO A 515 -11.33 -30.45 17.73
CA PRO A 515 -12.38 -29.44 17.85
C PRO A 515 -12.57 -28.98 19.31
N GLY A 516 -12.66 -27.66 19.51
CA GLY A 516 -12.84 -27.02 20.80
C GLY A 516 -11.56 -26.89 21.65
N GLU A 517 -10.45 -27.51 21.27
CA GLU A 517 -9.16 -27.31 21.94
C GLU A 517 -8.58 -25.91 21.61
N VAL A 518 -7.69 -25.43 22.50
CA VAL A 518 -7.10 -24.10 22.43
C VAL A 518 -5.67 -24.19 21.93
N LEU A 519 -5.35 -23.44 20.86
CA LEU A 519 -3.99 -23.10 20.47
C LEU A 519 -3.55 -21.87 21.25
N GLY A 520 -2.41 -21.93 21.95
CA GLY A 520 -1.75 -20.79 22.57
C GLY A 520 -0.56 -20.31 21.73
N VAL A 521 -0.43 -19.01 21.57
CA VAL A 521 0.73 -18.36 20.97
C VAL A 521 1.19 -17.20 21.85
N ALA A 522 2.50 -16.95 21.88
CA ALA A 522 3.06 -15.89 22.70
C ALA A 522 2.67 -14.50 22.19
N ASN A 523 2.74 -14.31 20.89
CA ASN A 523 2.31 -13.11 20.19
C ASN A 523 1.77 -13.46 18.79
N TYR A 524 1.33 -12.44 18.04
CA TYR A 524 0.63 -12.55 16.77
C TYR A 524 1.49 -13.02 15.57
N PHE A 525 2.82 -12.91 15.65
CA PHE A 525 3.72 -13.14 14.51
C PHE A 525 3.95 -14.63 14.24
N LEU A 526 3.00 -15.22 13.52
CA LEU A 526 3.00 -16.62 13.12
C LEU A 526 2.05 -16.82 11.92
N PRO A 527 2.29 -17.75 10.98
CA PRO A 527 1.39 -18.02 9.85
C PRO A 527 0.18 -18.86 10.28
N ILE A 528 -0.70 -18.30 11.13
CA ILE A 528 -1.90 -18.93 11.69
C ILE A 528 -3.18 -18.40 11.05
N GLY A 529 -4.32 -19.00 11.35
CA GLY A 529 -5.65 -18.57 10.90
C GLY A 529 -6.06 -19.06 9.51
N GLN A 530 -5.20 -19.80 8.79
CA GLN A 530 -5.49 -20.28 7.44
C GLN A 530 -6.44 -21.48 7.38
N ALA A 531 -6.74 -22.14 8.51
CA ALA A 531 -7.57 -23.33 8.54
C ALA A 531 -8.35 -23.47 9.85
N ARG A 532 -9.42 -24.28 9.81
CA ARG A 532 -10.22 -24.70 10.98
C ARG A 532 -10.84 -23.54 11.78
N LEU A 533 -11.19 -22.45 11.09
CA LEU A 533 -11.90 -21.32 11.69
C LEU A 533 -13.21 -21.77 12.34
N GLY A 534 -13.49 -21.28 13.54
CA GLY A 534 -14.67 -21.67 14.33
C GLY A 534 -14.63 -23.09 14.91
N VAL A 535 -13.63 -23.90 14.56
CA VAL A 535 -13.47 -25.28 15.05
C VAL A 535 -12.50 -25.33 16.23
N ILE A 536 -11.45 -24.52 16.20
CA ILE A 536 -10.47 -24.37 17.27
C ILE A 536 -10.50 -22.96 17.84
N ASN A 537 -10.01 -22.80 19.06
CA ASN A 537 -9.86 -21.49 19.69
C ASN A 537 -8.39 -21.06 19.67
N GLU A 538 -8.10 -19.90 19.13
CA GLU A 538 -6.77 -19.31 19.18
C GLU A 538 -6.67 -18.35 20.38
N PHE A 539 -5.60 -18.44 21.15
CA PHE A 539 -5.31 -17.57 22.28
C PHE A 539 -3.96 -16.91 22.12
N ILE A 540 -3.97 -15.63 21.84
CA ILE A 540 -2.77 -14.79 21.74
C ILE A 540 -2.50 -14.18 23.10
N ALA A 541 -1.36 -14.52 23.72
CA ALA A 541 -1.06 -14.13 25.08
C ALA A 541 -0.60 -12.66 25.22
N THR A 542 -0.20 -12.03 24.14
CA THR A 542 0.23 -10.61 24.11
C THR A 542 -0.64 -9.82 23.15
N GLU A 543 -1.20 -8.70 23.59
CA GLU A 543 -1.81 -7.70 22.73
C GLU A 543 -0.73 -6.84 22.10
N LEU A 544 -0.86 -6.52 20.79
CA LEU A 544 0.12 -5.74 20.03
C LEU A 544 0.27 -4.30 20.55
N SER A 545 -0.76 -3.76 21.19
CA SER A 545 -0.84 -2.35 21.60
C SER A 545 -0.15 -2.01 22.92
N THR A 546 0.24 -2.99 23.74
CA THR A 546 0.84 -2.75 25.05
C THR A 546 2.10 -3.59 25.27
N PRO A 547 3.29 -2.97 25.42
CA PRO A 547 4.49 -3.68 25.84
C PRO A 547 4.25 -4.36 27.18
N THR A 548 3.99 -5.64 27.15
CA THR A 548 3.74 -6.43 28.37
C THR A 548 5.04 -7.10 28.77
N ASN A 549 5.40 -7.08 30.05
CA ASN A 549 6.53 -7.86 30.52
C ASN A 549 6.36 -9.34 30.09
N PHE A 550 7.35 -9.93 29.44
CA PHE A 550 7.27 -11.29 28.88
C PHE A 550 6.89 -12.35 29.94
N ARG A 551 7.21 -12.12 31.23
CA ARG A 551 6.78 -13.00 32.32
C ARG A 551 5.25 -13.06 32.45
N LYS A 552 4.54 -11.96 32.16
CA LYS A 552 3.07 -11.95 32.15
C LYS A 552 2.50 -12.82 31.02
N ILE A 553 3.22 -12.96 29.90
CA ILE A 553 2.85 -13.89 28.82
C ILE A 553 2.80 -15.32 29.36
N GLY A 554 3.84 -15.74 30.10
CA GLY A 554 3.89 -17.04 30.75
C GLY A 554 2.73 -17.26 31.72
N VAL A 555 2.42 -16.27 32.56
CA VAL A 555 1.28 -16.32 33.48
C VAL A 555 -0.05 -16.46 32.72
N ARG A 556 -0.26 -15.70 31.64
CA ARG A 556 -1.48 -15.79 30.81
C ARG A 556 -1.62 -17.17 30.16
N LEU A 557 -0.54 -17.73 29.59
CA LEU A 557 -0.52 -19.06 29.01
C LEU A 557 -0.78 -20.14 30.05
N LEU A 558 -0.17 -20.06 31.23
CA LEU A 558 -0.42 -20.98 32.34
C LEU A 558 -1.85 -20.92 32.86
N ARG A 559 -2.45 -19.73 32.93
CA ARG A 559 -3.84 -19.52 33.35
C ARG A 559 -4.83 -20.07 32.33
N LYS A 560 -4.60 -19.84 31.04
CA LYS A 560 -5.47 -20.29 29.93
C LYS A 560 -5.33 -21.79 29.67
N ARG A 561 -4.14 -22.38 29.95
CA ARG A 561 -3.78 -23.78 29.71
C ARG A 561 -4.15 -24.30 28.33
N PRO A 562 -3.67 -23.66 27.23
CA PRO A 562 -3.95 -24.13 25.88
C PRO A 562 -3.43 -25.58 25.71
N GLN A 563 -4.08 -26.35 24.84
CA GLN A 563 -3.70 -27.73 24.53
C GLN A 563 -2.37 -27.79 23.80
N TYR A 564 -2.14 -26.84 22.90
CA TYR A 564 -0.90 -26.70 22.16
C TYR A 564 -0.38 -25.29 22.31
N ILE A 565 0.93 -25.13 22.39
CA ILE A 565 1.63 -23.83 22.32
C ILE A 565 2.70 -23.94 21.23
N ILE A 566 2.78 -22.89 20.39
CA ILE A 566 3.82 -22.75 19.38
C ILE A 566 4.76 -21.62 19.80
N PHE A 567 6.05 -21.91 19.79
CA PHE A 567 7.13 -20.95 19.90
C PHE A 567 7.88 -20.87 18.57
N SER A 568 8.23 -19.68 18.11
CA SER A 568 8.84 -19.48 16.81
C SER A 568 9.87 -18.36 16.79
N GLN A 569 10.74 -18.37 15.75
CA GLN A 569 11.78 -17.37 15.57
C GLN A 569 11.17 -15.97 15.33
N SER A 570 10.10 -15.88 14.53
CA SER A 570 9.44 -14.59 14.25
C SER A 570 8.85 -13.98 15.51
N GLN A 571 8.25 -14.80 16.38
CA GLN A 571 7.77 -14.35 17.68
C GLN A 571 8.91 -13.90 18.60
N GLU A 572 10.04 -14.61 18.61
CA GLU A 572 11.25 -14.23 19.35
C GLU A 572 11.77 -12.87 18.90
N ASN A 573 11.94 -12.70 17.58
CA ASN A 573 12.45 -11.48 16.98
C ASN A 573 11.56 -10.28 17.29
N TYR A 574 10.23 -10.40 17.16
CA TYR A 574 9.32 -9.33 17.57
C TYR A 574 9.49 -8.93 19.03
N GLY A 575 9.59 -9.92 19.91
CA GLY A 575 9.81 -9.66 21.33
C GLY A 575 11.09 -8.88 21.61
N VAL A 576 12.17 -9.23 20.94
CA VAL A 576 13.49 -8.57 21.10
C VAL A 576 13.48 -7.19 20.43
N GLU A 577 13.04 -7.10 19.17
CA GLU A 577 13.24 -5.92 18.33
C GLU A 577 12.20 -4.84 18.59
N VAL A 578 10.96 -5.21 18.93
CA VAL A 578 9.86 -4.26 19.12
C VAL A 578 9.46 -4.13 20.58
N ALA A 579 9.26 -5.26 21.28
CA ALA A 579 8.80 -5.24 22.66
C ALA A 579 9.93 -5.05 23.70
N GLY A 580 11.20 -5.09 23.27
CA GLY A 580 12.37 -4.90 24.15
C GLY A 580 12.62 -6.05 25.14
N TYR A 581 12.19 -7.26 24.79
CA TYR A 581 12.44 -8.44 25.61
C TYR A 581 13.90 -8.91 25.47
N PRO A 582 14.45 -9.55 26.50
CA PRO A 582 15.81 -10.08 26.42
C PRO A 582 15.89 -11.23 25.40
N PRO A 583 16.99 -11.37 24.65
CA PRO A 583 17.19 -12.52 23.76
C PRO A 583 17.03 -13.85 24.49
N GLY A 584 16.33 -14.80 23.89
CA GLY A 584 16.02 -16.10 24.50
C GLY A 584 14.83 -16.09 25.46
N TRP A 585 14.03 -15.02 25.46
CA TRP A 585 12.84 -14.92 26.29
C TRP A 585 11.85 -16.06 26.05
N GLN A 586 11.65 -16.52 24.81
CA GLN A 586 10.78 -17.67 24.52
C GLN A 586 11.34 -18.98 25.07
N LYS A 587 12.65 -19.20 25.01
CA LYS A 587 13.27 -20.39 25.64
C LYS A 587 13.03 -20.42 27.15
N SER A 588 12.99 -19.25 27.79
CA SER A 588 12.64 -19.14 29.20
C SER A 588 11.17 -19.51 29.45
N LEU A 589 10.25 -19.03 28.59
CA LEU A 589 8.83 -19.42 28.66
C LEU A 589 8.63 -20.91 28.36
N GLU A 590 9.28 -21.46 27.34
CA GLU A 590 9.20 -22.88 27.01
C GLU A 590 9.61 -23.76 28.21
N ARG A 591 10.73 -23.42 28.86
CA ARG A 591 11.14 -24.13 30.10
C ARG A 591 10.08 -24.07 31.21
N THR A 592 9.48 -22.89 31.40
CA THR A 592 8.41 -22.71 32.40
C THR A 592 7.20 -23.56 32.05
N MET A 593 6.80 -23.65 30.79
CA MET A 593 5.69 -24.49 30.34
C MET A 593 6.00 -25.99 30.53
N LEU A 594 7.22 -26.41 30.16
CA LEU A 594 7.67 -27.80 30.33
C LEU A 594 7.63 -28.21 31.82
N GLY A 595 8.05 -27.32 32.74
CA GLY A 595 7.90 -27.55 34.21
C GLY A 595 6.45 -27.55 34.71
N SER A 596 5.48 -27.16 33.87
CA SER A 596 4.06 -27.01 34.21
C SER A 596 3.15 -28.04 33.53
N GLY A 597 3.72 -29.17 33.08
CA GLY A 597 2.98 -30.30 32.53
C GLY A 597 2.83 -30.32 31.02
N TYR A 598 3.62 -29.51 30.30
CA TYR A 598 3.75 -29.59 28.84
C TYR A 598 4.93 -30.47 28.46
N LYS A 599 4.85 -31.05 27.25
CA LYS A 599 5.97 -31.78 26.60
C LYS A 599 6.16 -31.31 25.18
N VAL A 600 7.41 -31.30 24.70
CA VAL A 600 7.71 -31.05 23.29
C VAL A 600 7.21 -32.23 22.48
N VAL A 601 6.35 -31.96 21.48
CA VAL A 601 5.78 -32.97 20.60
C VAL A 601 6.36 -32.90 19.19
N ALA A 602 6.87 -31.73 18.78
CA ALA A 602 7.55 -31.55 17.50
C ALA A 602 8.53 -30.36 17.58
N ARG A 603 9.62 -30.40 16.79
CA ARG A 603 10.63 -29.36 16.75
C ARG A 603 11.23 -29.23 15.35
N TRP A 604 11.38 -28.00 14.91
CA TRP A 604 12.06 -27.57 13.69
C TRP A 604 13.19 -26.59 14.05
N ALA A 605 14.00 -26.21 13.08
CA ALA A 605 15.11 -25.26 13.31
C ALA A 605 14.61 -23.92 13.87
N THR A 606 13.43 -23.45 13.42
CA THR A 606 12.88 -22.13 13.72
C THR A 606 11.60 -22.16 14.57
N ALA A 607 11.11 -23.34 14.95
CA ALA A 607 9.88 -23.46 15.75
C ALA A 607 9.85 -24.72 16.60
N SER A 608 9.08 -24.67 17.69
CA SER A 608 8.73 -25.84 18.51
C SER A 608 7.25 -25.84 18.85
N VAL A 609 6.67 -27.05 18.93
CA VAL A 609 5.30 -27.28 19.38
C VAL A 609 5.35 -28.07 20.68
N ILE A 610 4.72 -27.53 21.70
CA ILE A 610 4.53 -28.22 22.99
C ILE A 610 3.06 -28.52 23.20
N LYS A 611 2.79 -29.65 23.85
CA LYS A 611 1.43 -30.14 24.17
C LYS A 611 1.26 -30.34 25.64
N LEU A 612 0.08 -29.97 26.17
CA LEU A 612 -0.31 -30.24 27.54
C LEU A 612 -0.59 -31.74 27.74
N THR A 613 0.18 -32.42 28.60
CA THR A 613 0.10 -33.88 28.83
C THR A 613 -0.63 -34.25 30.10
N GLN A 614 -0.70 -33.36 31.10
CA GLN A 614 -1.43 -33.58 32.35
C GLN A 614 -2.64 -32.65 32.42
N LYS A 615 -3.85 -33.19 32.30
CA LYS A 615 -5.04 -32.57 32.91
C LYS A 615 -4.90 -32.75 34.43
N ARG A 616 -4.54 -31.71 35.19
CA ARG A 616 -4.81 -31.74 36.63
C ARG A 616 -6.32 -31.90 36.77
N SER A 617 -6.77 -32.92 37.54
CA SER A 617 -8.11 -32.94 38.07
C SER A 617 -8.40 -31.60 38.76
N PRO A 618 -9.62 -31.03 38.62
CA PRO A 618 -9.96 -29.82 39.36
C PRO A 618 -9.61 -30.06 40.82
N VAL A 619 -8.80 -29.17 41.39
CA VAL A 619 -8.50 -29.16 42.83
C VAL A 619 -9.84 -29.16 43.52
N GLY A 620 -10.10 -30.21 44.31
CA GLY A 620 -11.33 -30.36 45.09
C GLY A 620 -11.59 -29.07 45.86
N THR A 621 -12.80 -28.62 45.80
CA THR A 621 -13.35 -27.61 46.68
C THR A 621 -12.94 -27.94 48.09
N LEU A 622 -11.93 -27.21 48.61
CA LEU A 622 -11.73 -27.15 50.06
C LEU A 622 -12.93 -26.40 50.62
N THR A 623 -13.77 -27.16 51.29
CA THR A 623 -14.83 -26.70 52.19
C THR A 623 -14.31 -25.73 53.22
#